data_33143032585f921994b5759fadcab775
#
_entry.id   33143032585f921994b5759fadcab775
#
_cell.length_a   1.000
_cell.length_b   1.000
_cell.length_c   1.000
_cell.angle_alpha   90.00
_cell.angle_beta   90.00
_cell.angle_gamma   90.00
#
_symmetry.space_group_name_H-M   'P 1'
#
loop_
_entity.id
_entity.type
_entity.pdbx_description
1 polymer ?
#
loop_
_entity_poly.entity_id
_entity_poly.type
_entity_poly.pdbx_seq_one_letter_code
_entity_poly.pdbx_strand_id
1 'polypeptide(L)'
;MNEKHQTPAETLATEHARTIWWARHLTVHNRDPRLRGKKAPALHCGACQEVYAELEPGNIASTMGTAAAEHIKAAHPDFWVELIAHATRCLEAARICWDRRNIIRPDLRPTLHENELFKNRTNIHVPCPVDCGVTLHDALTADQIQDEATLQFSDEAVEHCITRLAEHLMRHRRSQIAQLL
;
A
#
# COMPACT_ATOMS: atom_id res chain seq x y z
N MET A 1 27.36 -8.21 -2.84
CA MET A 1 26.45 -7.26 -2.17
C MET A 1 25.26 -8.08 -1.71
N ASN A 2 25.04 -8.25 -0.40
CA ASN A 2 23.86 -8.96 0.12
C ASN A 2 22.65 -8.04 -0.05
N GLU A 3 21.80 -8.33 -1.04
CA GLU A 3 20.44 -7.77 -1.04
C GLU A 3 19.74 -8.29 0.23
N LYS A 4 19.59 -7.42 1.20
CA LYS A 4 18.72 -7.70 2.35
C LYS A 4 17.31 -7.83 1.80
N HIS A 5 16.81 -9.05 1.70
CA HIS A 5 15.41 -9.29 1.38
C HIS A 5 14.55 -8.56 2.41
N GLN A 6 13.80 -7.56 1.96
CA GLN A 6 12.82 -6.88 2.79
C GLN A 6 11.70 -7.85 3.14
N THR A 7 11.24 -7.81 4.38
CA THR A 7 10.05 -8.55 4.78
C THR A 7 8.80 -7.96 4.12
N PRO A 8 7.71 -8.73 3.94
CA PRO A 8 6.44 -8.20 3.42
C PRO A 8 5.94 -6.98 4.18
N ALA A 9 6.12 -6.94 5.50
CA ALA A 9 5.74 -5.80 6.34
C ALA A 9 6.62 -4.57 6.07
N GLU A 10 7.93 -4.74 5.86
CA GLU A 10 8.82 -3.64 5.48
C GLU A 10 8.51 -3.10 4.09
N THR A 11 8.17 -3.96 3.15
CA THR A 11 7.73 -3.57 1.81
C THR A 11 6.45 -2.73 1.90
N LEU A 12 5.45 -3.24 2.62
CA LEU A 12 4.18 -2.54 2.83
C LEU A 12 4.37 -1.20 3.55
N ALA A 13 5.21 -1.14 4.60
CA ALA A 13 5.56 0.07 5.31
C ALA A 13 6.26 1.09 4.39
N THR A 14 7.15 0.63 3.50
CA THR A 14 7.84 1.47 2.53
C THR A 14 6.86 2.11 1.54
N GLU A 15 5.95 1.32 0.97
CA GLU A 15 4.94 1.81 0.04
C GLU A 15 3.95 2.78 0.72
N HIS A 16 3.57 2.49 1.96
CA HIS A 16 2.71 3.38 2.73
C HIS A 16 3.41 4.69 3.10
N ALA A 17 4.67 4.64 3.53
CA ALA A 17 5.49 5.83 3.78
C ALA A 17 5.57 6.71 2.53
N ARG A 18 5.80 6.09 1.37
CA ARG A 18 5.79 6.74 0.06
C ARG A 18 4.48 7.50 -0.19
N THR A 19 3.33 6.87 0.09
CA THR A 19 2.02 7.43 -0.22
C THR A 19 1.62 8.55 0.73
N ILE A 20 1.79 8.37 2.05
CA ILE A 20 1.39 9.34 3.06
C ILE A 20 2.33 10.54 3.10
N TRP A 21 3.63 10.29 3.03
CA TRP A 21 4.62 11.35 3.13
C TRP A 21 4.55 12.26 1.92
N TRP A 22 4.33 11.70 0.74
CA TRP A 22 4.10 12.46 -0.48
C TRP A 22 2.91 13.41 -0.38
N ALA A 23 1.74 12.93 0.01
CA ALA A 23 0.52 13.75 0.01
C ALA A 23 0.63 14.99 0.90
N ARG A 24 1.48 14.95 1.95
CA ARG A 24 1.66 16.06 2.90
C ARG A 24 2.75 17.06 2.48
N HIS A 25 3.69 16.69 1.62
CA HIS A 25 4.93 17.45 1.42
C HIS A 25 5.10 18.08 0.04
N LEU A 26 4.38 17.63 -0.97
CA LEU A 26 4.42 18.24 -2.32
C LEU A 26 3.92 19.67 -2.38
N THR A 27 3.10 20.10 -1.45
CA THR A 27 2.51 21.44 -1.44
C THR A 27 3.46 22.54 -0.98
N VAL A 28 4.61 22.22 -0.42
CA VAL A 28 5.53 23.19 0.20
C VAL A 28 6.49 23.82 -0.82
N HIS A 29 6.75 23.15 -1.94
CA HIS A 29 7.85 23.49 -2.84
C HIS A 29 7.74 24.77 -3.64
N ASN A 30 6.54 25.11 -4.11
CA ASN A 30 6.37 26.35 -4.89
C ASN A 30 6.43 27.62 -4.04
N ARG A 31 6.56 27.49 -2.72
CA ARG A 31 6.49 28.62 -1.78
C ARG A 31 7.77 28.86 -0.95
N ASP A 32 8.77 27.98 -0.96
CA ASP A 32 10.01 28.20 -0.21
C ASP A 32 10.89 29.24 -0.94
N PRO A 33 11.10 30.44 -0.35
CA PRO A 33 11.92 31.48 -0.96
C PRO A 33 13.37 31.05 -1.20
N ARG A 34 13.86 30.07 -0.44
CA ARG A 34 15.23 29.53 -0.58
C ARG A 34 15.42 28.72 -1.85
N LEU A 35 14.33 28.26 -2.45
CA LEU A 35 14.32 27.47 -3.69
C LEU A 35 14.05 28.34 -4.94
N ARG A 36 13.85 29.66 -4.77
CA ARG A 36 13.68 30.59 -5.89
C ARG A 36 14.90 30.56 -6.80
N GLY A 37 14.69 30.07 -8.04
CA GLY A 37 15.74 29.96 -9.04
C GLY A 37 16.37 28.56 -9.16
N LYS A 38 16.14 27.62 -8.25
CA LYS A 38 16.51 26.21 -8.41
C LYS A 38 15.45 25.48 -9.22
N LYS A 39 15.88 24.77 -10.26
CA LYS A 39 14.98 24.08 -11.19
C LYS A 39 14.44 22.73 -10.66
N ALA A 40 14.98 22.23 -9.56
CA ALA A 40 14.59 20.94 -8.99
C ALA A 40 13.72 21.14 -7.75
N PRO A 41 12.53 20.54 -7.68
CA PRO A 41 11.77 20.45 -6.46
C PRO A 41 12.51 19.55 -5.46
N ALA A 42 12.36 19.81 -4.16
CA ALA A 42 12.98 19.02 -3.11
C ALA A 42 11.92 18.47 -2.14
N LEU A 43 12.11 17.34 -1.49
CA LEU A 43 11.22 16.76 -0.50
C LEU A 43 11.63 17.20 0.90
N HIS A 44 10.68 17.76 1.65
CA HIS A 44 10.89 18.13 3.05
C HIS A 44 10.16 17.17 3.98
N CYS A 45 10.74 16.92 5.13
CA CYS A 45 10.06 16.23 6.20
C CYS A 45 9.17 17.20 7.01
N GLY A 46 7.87 16.89 7.14
CA GLY A 46 6.96 17.70 7.94
C GLY A 46 7.20 17.61 9.44
N ALA A 47 7.92 16.59 9.90
CA ALA A 47 8.24 16.42 11.33
C ALA A 47 9.50 17.17 11.74
N CYS A 48 10.62 17.03 11.00
CA CYS A 48 11.89 17.66 11.33
C CYS A 48 12.24 18.85 10.45
N GLN A 49 11.44 19.15 9.43
CA GLN A 49 11.65 20.25 8.49
C GLN A 49 12.93 20.12 7.63
N GLU A 50 13.58 18.98 7.63
CA GLU A 50 14.76 18.73 6.81
C GLU A 50 14.39 18.48 5.35
N VAL A 51 15.26 18.95 4.43
CA VAL A 51 15.22 18.55 3.02
C VAL A 51 15.93 17.21 2.92
N TYR A 52 15.20 16.15 2.58
CA TYR A 52 15.77 14.80 2.52
C TYR A 52 15.99 14.26 1.10
N ALA A 53 15.45 14.90 0.09
CA ALA A 53 15.74 14.56 -1.30
C ALA A 53 15.55 15.78 -2.22
N GLU A 54 16.43 15.93 -3.21
CA GLU A 54 16.25 16.81 -4.35
C GLU A 54 15.77 15.96 -5.53
N LEU A 55 14.74 16.45 -6.25
CA LEU A 55 14.13 15.71 -7.34
C LEU A 55 14.70 16.20 -8.67
N GLU A 56 15.26 15.30 -9.45
CA GLU A 56 15.71 15.62 -10.81
C GLU A 56 14.53 15.59 -11.80
N PRO A 57 14.48 16.54 -12.74
CA PRO A 57 13.48 16.52 -13.82
C PRO A 57 13.56 15.21 -14.61
N GLY A 58 12.47 14.47 -14.68
CA GLY A 58 12.38 13.21 -15.42
C GLY A 58 12.48 11.94 -14.58
N ASN A 59 12.90 12.01 -13.30
CA ASN A 59 13.07 10.84 -12.45
C ASN A 59 12.25 10.92 -11.14
N ILE A 60 11.18 11.66 -11.16
CA ILE A 60 10.41 12.06 -9.97
C ILE A 60 9.81 10.84 -9.24
N ALA A 61 9.23 9.90 -9.96
CA ALA A 61 8.47 8.81 -9.34
C ALA A 61 9.36 7.75 -8.65
N SER A 62 10.50 7.38 -9.24
CA SER A 62 11.39 6.34 -8.71
C SER A 62 12.22 6.87 -7.52
N THR A 63 12.72 8.10 -7.62
CA THR A 63 13.53 8.73 -6.56
C THR A 63 12.71 9.01 -5.30
N MET A 64 11.44 9.35 -5.46
CA MET A 64 10.56 9.66 -4.32
C MET A 64 10.17 8.43 -3.53
N GLY A 65 10.11 7.27 -4.18
CA GLY A 65 9.61 6.04 -3.54
C GLY A 65 10.49 5.57 -2.38
N THR A 66 11.78 5.58 -2.56
CA THR A 66 12.74 5.09 -1.55
C THR A 66 13.15 6.18 -0.56
N ALA A 67 13.29 7.43 -1.02
CA ALA A 67 13.81 8.52 -0.24
C ALA A 67 13.00 8.81 1.05
N ALA A 68 11.66 8.73 1.00
CA ALA A 68 10.81 8.94 2.16
C ALA A 68 11.02 7.84 3.23
N ALA A 69 11.07 6.58 2.81
CA ALA A 69 11.30 5.47 3.73
C ALA A 69 12.70 5.52 4.34
N GLU A 70 13.72 5.85 3.55
CA GLU A 70 15.10 5.99 4.02
C GLU A 70 15.24 7.14 5.01
N HIS A 71 14.62 8.29 4.72
CA HIS A 71 14.62 9.41 5.67
C HIS A 71 13.92 9.04 6.99
N ILE A 72 12.75 8.40 6.93
CA ILE A 72 12.03 7.97 8.13
C ILE A 72 12.87 6.98 8.93
N LYS A 73 13.51 6.00 8.29
CA LYS A 73 14.40 5.04 8.97
C LYS A 73 15.56 5.73 9.69
N ALA A 74 16.14 6.74 9.08
CA ALA A 74 17.32 7.43 9.62
C ALA A 74 16.96 8.48 10.66
N ALA A 75 15.97 9.34 10.39
CA ALA A 75 15.65 10.50 11.21
C ALA A 75 14.53 10.24 12.23
N HIS A 76 13.68 9.23 11.99
CA HIS A 76 12.52 8.92 12.82
C HIS A 76 12.40 7.41 13.09
N PRO A 77 13.42 6.75 13.69
CA PRO A 77 13.47 5.29 13.82
C PRO A 77 12.30 4.72 14.63
N ASP A 78 11.84 5.39 15.67
CA ASP A 78 10.70 4.97 16.48
C ASP A 78 9.40 4.93 15.65
N PHE A 79 9.18 5.96 14.83
CA PHE A 79 8.05 6.00 13.92
C PHE A 79 8.13 4.89 12.86
N TRP A 80 9.35 4.58 12.38
CA TRP A 80 9.55 3.48 11.45
C TRP A 80 9.18 2.13 12.07
N VAL A 81 9.61 1.87 13.30
CA VAL A 81 9.24 0.64 14.04
C VAL A 81 7.72 0.54 14.22
N GLU A 82 7.07 1.63 14.58
CA GLU A 82 5.61 1.67 14.68
C GLU A 82 4.90 1.44 13.35
N LEU A 83 5.45 1.94 12.26
CA LEU A 83 4.90 1.75 10.92
C LEU A 83 5.00 0.29 10.47
N ILE A 84 6.13 -0.38 10.71
CA ILE A 84 6.29 -1.82 10.45
C ILE A 84 5.30 -2.63 11.30
N ALA A 85 5.18 -2.32 12.59
CA ALA A 85 4.24 -3.01 13.47
C ALA A 85 2.79 -2.84 13.01
N HIS A 86 2.43 -1.67 12.48
CA HIS A 86 1.12 -1.46 11.88
C HIS A 86 0.94 -2.25 10.58
N ALA A 87 1.94 -2.27 9.71
CA ALA A 87 1.95 -3.05 8.47
C ALA A 87 1.78 -4.56 8.74
N THR A 88 2.48 -5.08 9.76
CA THR A 88 2.35 -6.48 10.19
C THR A 88 0.90 -6.80 10.58
N ARG A 89 0.27 -5.95 11.40
CA ARG A 89 -1.14 -6.13 11.80
C ARG A 89 -2.10 -6.03 10.62
N CYS A 90 -1.85 -5.15 9.67
CA CYS A 90 -2.67 -5.04 8.46
C CYS A 90 -2.58 -6.29 7.58
N LEU A 91 -1.39 -6.87 7.41
CA LEU A 91 -1.19 -8.14 6.71
C LEU A 91 -1.92 -9.29 7.41
N GLU A 92 -1.80 -9.39 8.73
CA GLU A 92 -2.49 -10.40 9.53
C GLU A 92 -4.02 -10.25 9.43
N ALA A 93 -4.54 -9.04 9.60
CA ALA A 93 -5.96 -8.75 9.46
C ALA A 93 -6.47 -9.06 8.05
N ALA A 94 -5.72 -8.68 7.00
CA ALA A 94 -6.07 -8.99 5.62
C ALA A 94 -6.17 -10.50 5.39
N ARG A 95 -5.22 -11.28 5.91
CA ARG A 95 -5.23 -12.75 5.82
C ARG A 95 -6.41 -13.35 6.55
N ILE A 96 -6.67 -12.95 7.77
CA ILE A 96 -7.83 -13.40 8.55
C ILE A 96 -9.14 -13.08 7.81
N CYS A 97 -9.30 -11.87 7.31
CA CYS A 97 -10.49 -11.49 6.54
C CYS A 97 -10.63 -12.29 5.25
N TRP A 98 -9.53 -12.53 4.54
CA TRP A 98 -9.53 -13.36 3.35
C TRP A 98 -9.97 -14.79 3.64
N ASP A 99 -9.41 -15.42 4.67
CA ASP A 99 -9.72 -16.80 5.05
C ASP A 99 -11.18 -16.96 5.53
N ARG A 100 -11.71 -15.93 6.21
CA ARG A 100 -13.05 -15.94 6.79
C ARG A 100 -14.15 -15.39 5.88
N ARG A 101 -13.81 -14.87 4.68
CA ARG A 101 -14.73 -14.16 3.77
C ARG A 101 -16.01 -14.93 3.42
N ASN A 102 -15.92 -16.25 3.36
CA ASN A 102 -17.07 -17.10 3.01
C ASN A 102 -17.92 -17.51 4.23
N ILE A 103 -17.39 -17.40 5.44
CA ILE A 103 -17.99 -17.96 6.65
C ILE A 103 -18.67 -16.88 7.49
N ILE A 104 -17.98 -15.74 7.71
CA ILE A 104 -18.41 -14.74 8.69
C ILE A 104 -19.18 -13.58 8.07
N ARG A 105 -18.76 -13.15 6.90
CA ARG A 105 -19.28 -11.96 6.23
C ARG A 105 -19.48 -12.26 4.73
N PRO A 106 -20.60 -12.85 4.31
CA PRO A 106 -20.89 -13.11 2.90
C PRO A 106 -20.89 -11.84 2.04
N ASP A 107 -21.23 -10.69 2.62
CA ASP A 107 -21.17 -9.37 1.99
C ASP A 107 -19.74 -8.88 1.69
N LEU A 108 -18.72 -9.48 2.33
CA LEU A 108 -17.31 -9.25 2.04
C LEU A 108 -16.72 -10.27 1.05
N ARG A 109 -17.53 -11.19 0.56
CA ARG A 109 -17.09 -12.17 -0.42
C ARG A 109 -16.64 -11.46 -1.71
N PRO A 110 -15.46 -11.78 -2.24
CA PRO A 110 -15.03 -11.27 -3.53
C PRO A 110 -16.01 -11.62 -4.63
N THR A 111 -16.17 -10.74 -5.60
CA THR A 111 -16.96 -11.00 -6.81
C THR A 111 -16.06 -10.93 -8.04
N LEU A 112 -16.35 -11.76 -9.04
CA LEU A 112 -15.65 -11.78 -10.30
C LEU A 112 -16.52 -11.10 -11.37
N HIS A 113 -15.88 -10.30 -12.21
CA HIS A 113 -16.51 -9.60 -13.32
C HIS A 113 -15.63 -9.70 -14.56
N GLU A 114 -16.24 -9.83 -15.72
CA GLU A 114 -15.52 -9.79 -16.99
C GLU A 114 -14.73 -8.47 -17.11
N ASN A 115 -13.49 -8.57 -17.61
CA ASN A 115 -12.71 -7.41 -17.93
C ASN A 115 -12.97 -7.01 -19.39
N GLU A 116 -13.72 -5.92 -19.58
CA GLU A 116 -14.10 -5.43 -20.91
C GLU A 116 -12.90 -5.01 -21.77
N LEU A 117 -11.82 -4.56 -21.13
CA LEU A 117 -10.62 -4.05 -21.82
C LEU A 117 -9.64 -5.18 -22.19
N PHE A 118 -9.57 -6.22 -21.34
CA PHE A 118 -8.62 -7.33 -21.50
C PHE A 118 -9.37 -8.65 -21.41
N LYS A 119 -9.73 -9.24 -22.54
CA LYS A 119 -10.52 -10.49 -22.65
C LYS A 119 -9.89 -11.72 -21.97
N ASN A 120 -8.60 -11.68 -21.67
CA ASN A 120 -7.86 -12.74 -20.98
C ASN A 120 -7.72 -12.48 -19.46
N ARG A 121 -8.42 -11.50 -18.92
CA ARG A 121 -8.42 -11.18 -17.51
C ARG A 121 -9.83 -11.09 -16.95
N THR A 122 -9.95 -11.46 -15.68
CA THR A 122 -11.19 -11.33 -14.90
C THR A 122 -10.93 -10.35 -13.77
N ASN A 123 -11.80 -9.36 -13.61
CA ASN A 123 -11.72 -8.43 -12.49
C ASN A 123 -12.20 -9.10 -11.23
N ILE A 124 -11.40 -9.04 -10.17
CA ILE A 124 -11.81 -9.39 -8.82
C ILE A 124 -12.11 -8.12 -8.04
N HIS A 125 -13.25 -8.12 -7.34
CA HIS A 125 -13.69 -7.02 -6.49
C HIS A 125 -13.70 -7.50 -5.03
N VAL A 126 -12.89 -6.88 -4.18
CA VAL A 126 -12.75 -7.26 -2.76
C VAL A 126 -13.24 -6.10 -1.89
N PRO A 127 -14.41 -6.22 -1.23
CA PRO A 127 -14.90 -5.18 -0.33
C PRO A 127 -13.97 -4.98 0.88
N CYS A 128 -13.88 -3.74 1.36
CA CYS A 128 -13.11 -3.43 2.55
C CYS A 128 -13.81 -3.98 3.82
N PRO A 129 -13.12 -4.75 4.68
CA PRO A 129 -13.73 -5.32 5.88
C PRO A 129 -14.04 -4.31 6.99
N VAL A 130 -13.57 -3.06 6.84
CA VAL A 130 -13.80 -1.96 7.80
C VAL A 130 -15.02 -1.09 7.42
N ASP A 131 -15.81 -1.53 6.45
CA ASP A 131 -17.02 -0.83 5.97
C ASP A 131 -16.78 0.65 5.59
N CYS A 132 -15.65 0.94 4.96
CA CYS A 132 -15.34 2.30 4.50
C CYS A 132 -16.00 2.65 3.15
N GLY A 133 -16.80 1.74 2.58
CA GLY A 133 -17.45 1.91 1.28
C GLY A 133 -16.52 1.72 0.07
N VAL A 134 -15.25 1.36 0.30
CA VAL A 134 -14.29 1.10 -0.77
C VAL A 134 -14.29 -0.38 -1.13
N THR A 135 -14.38 -0.67 -2.42
CA THR A 135 -14.14 -1.98 -3.00
C THR A 135 -12.82 -1.93 -3.76
N LEU A 136 -11.93 -2.85 -3.46
CA LEU A 136 -10.67 -3.00 -4.17
C LEU A 136 -10.92 -3.75 -5.48
N HIS A 137 -10.28 -3.29 -6.54
CA HIS A 137 -10.36 -3.89 -7.87
C HIS A 137 -8.98 -4.35 -8.29
N ASP A 138 -8.92 -5.57 -8.81
CA ASP A 138 -7.72 -6.10 -9.41
C ASP A 138 -8.08 -6.99 -10.61
N ALA A 139 -7.11 -7.33 -11.45
CA ALA A 139 -7.34 -8.11 -12.66
C ALA A 139 -6.50 -9.39 -12.63
N LEU A 140 -7.17 -10.52 -12.49
CA LEU A 140 -6.57 -11.84 -12.48
C LEU A 140 -6.52 -12.42 -13.91
N THR A 141 -5.50 -13.21 -14.18
CA THR A 141 -5.40 -14.02 -15.41
C THR A 141 -6.15 -15.35 -15.24
N ALA A 142 -6.48 -16.03 -16.33
CA ALA A 142 -7.26 -17.27 -16.26
C ALA A 142 -6.57 -18.40 -15.47
N ASP A 143 -5.24 -18.46 -15.49
CA ASP A 143 -4.44 -19.42 -14.74
C ASP A 143 -4.39 -19.13 -13.22
N GLN A 144 -4.72 -17.93 -12.81
CA GLN A 144 -4.84 -17.53 -11.41
C GLN A 144 -6.20 -17.90 -10.79
N ILE A 145 -7.19 -18.24 -11.61
CA ILE A 145 -8.54 -18.63 -11.18
C ILE A 145 -8.69 -20.13 -11.38
N GLN A 146 -8.71 -20.89 -10.30
CA GLN A 146 -8.82 -22.35 -10.32
C GLN A 146 -10.29 -22.82 -10.45
N ASP A 147 -11.19 -22.14 -9.75
CA ASP A 147 -12.63 -22.40 -9.81
C ASP A 147 -13.41 -21.11 -9.51
N GLU A 148 -14.12 -20.61 -10.49
CA GLU A 148 -14.95 -19.40 -10.37
C GLU A 148 -16.17 -19.60 -9.46
N ALA A 149 -16.79 -20.78 -9.49
CA ALA A 149 -18.00 -21.05 -8.72
C ALA A 149 -17.72 -21.10 -7.20
N THR A 150 -16.57 -21.65 -6.82
CA THR A 150 -16.13 -21.75 -5.43
C THR A 150 -15.16 -20.64 -5.02
N LEU A 151 -14.78 -19.74 -5.94
CA LEU A 151 -13.78 -18.68 -5.74
C LEU A 151 -12.44 -19.23 -5.22
N GLN A 152 -11.97 -20.29 -5.88
CA GLN A 152 -10.64 -20.83 -5.63
C GLN A 152 -9.62 -20.16 -6.57
N PHE A 153 -8.53 -19.73 -6.00
CA PHE A 153 -7.47 -19.00 -6.69
C PHE A 153 -6.12 -19.68 -6.45
N SER A 154 -5.16 -19.42 -7.32
CA SER A 154 -3.77 -19.82 -7.08
C SER A 154 -3.21 -19.12 -5.84
N ASP A 155 -2.22 -19.72 -5.18
CA ASP A 155 -1.58 -19.15 -3.99
C ASP A 155 -1.00 -17.75 -4.28
N GLU A 156 -0.46 -17.55 -5.49
CA GLU A 156 0.05 -16.27 -5.94
C GLU A 156 -1.05 -15.19 -6.01
N ALA A 157 -2.21 -15.53 -6.57
CA ALA A 157 -3.35 -14.63 -6.63
C ALA A 157 -3.90 -14.30 -5.24
N VAL A 158 -3.94 -15.29 -4.34
CA VAL A 158 -4.35 -15.12 -2.94
C VAL A 158 -3.41 -14.14 -2.23
N GLU A 159 -2.11 -14.37 -2.28
CA GLU A 159 -1.12 -13.49 -1.64
C GLU A 159 -1.14 -12.08 -2.25
N HIS A 160 -1.35 -11.96 -3.54
CA HIS A 160 -1.55 -10.67 -4.20
C HIS A 160 -2.78 -9.92 -3.66
N CYS A 161 -3.93 -10.57 -3.59
CA CYS A 161 -5.16 -9.99 -3.04
C CYS A 161 -5.02 -9.60 -1.56
N ILE A 162 -4.37 -10.45 -0.75
CA ILE A 162 -4.07 -10.15 0.66
C ILE A 162 -3.18 -8.91 0.78
N THR A 163 -2.14 -8.81 -0.03
CA THR A 163 -1.25 -7.64 -0.05
C THR A 163 -2.00 -6.37 -0.42
N ARG A 164 -2.82 -6.40 -1.47
CA ARG A 164 -3.65 -5.26 -1.89
C ARG A 164 -4.64 -4.85 -0.82
N LEU A 165 -5.26 -5.81 -0.14
CA LEU A 165 -6.15 -5.53 0.99
C LEU A 165 -5.37 -4.91 2.16
N ALA A 166 -4.20 -5.43 2.50
CA ALA A 166 -3.35 -4.86 3.54
C ALA A 166 -2.89 -3.43 3.22
N GLU A 167 -2.51 -3.12 1.98
CA GLU A 167 -2.20 -1.76 1.52
C GLU A 167 -3.37 -0.79 1.74
N HIS A 168 -4.60 -1.25 1.49
CA HIS A 168 -5.78 -0.46 1.77
C HIS A 168 -5.99 -0.28 3.28
N LEU A 169 -5.85 -1.35 4.07
CA LEU A 169 -6.00 -1.32 5.53
C LEU A 169 -5.00 -0.39 6.22
N MET A 170 -3.81 -0.19 5.66
CA MET A 170 -2.84 0.81 6.15
C MET A 170 -3.40 2.23 6.24
N ARG A 171 -4.46 2.55 5.52
CA ARG A 171 -5.11 3.88 5.52
C ARG A 171 -6.11 4.04 6.67
N HIS A 172 -6.47 2.94 7.34
CA HIS A 172 -7.42 2.92 8.45
C HIS A 172 -6.74 3.15 9.80
N ARG A 173 -7.53 3.55 10.81
CA ARG A 173 -7.04 3.74 12.17
C ARG A 173 -6.64 2.39 12.79
N ARG A 174 -5.60 2.40 13.61
CA ARG A 174 -5.12 1.19 14.33
C ARG A 174 -6.23 0.50 15.13
N SER A 175 -7.16 1.26 15.72
CA SER A 175 -8.31 0.72 16.46
C SER A 175 -9.28 -0.06 15.58
N GLN A 176 -9.45 0.35 14.32
CA GLN A 176 -10.30 -0.37 13.36
C GLN A 176 -9.65 -1.68 12.93
N ILE A 177 -8.32 -1.67 12.72
CA ILE A 177 -7.58 -2.89 12.39
C ILE A 177 -7.60 -3.89 13.55
N ALA A 178 -7.48 -3.41 14.79
CA ALA A 178 -7.54 -4.27 15.99
C ALA A 178 -8.89 -4.98 16.17
N GLN A 179 -9.97 -4.48 15.55
CA GLN A 179 -11.28 -5.15 15.58
C GLN A 179 -11.38 -6.32 14.57
N LEU A 180 -10.47 -6.41 13.62
CA LEU A 180 -10.42 -7.46 12.61
C LEU A 180 -9.56 -8.66 13.05
N LEU A 181 -8.67 -8.45 14.01
CA LEU A 181 -7.78 -9.46 14.61
C LEU A 181 -8.50 -10.20 15.74
#